data_f431936f63c69403f9f4847a8af5c930
#
_entry.id   f431936f63c69403f9f4847a8af5c930
#
_cell.length_a   1.000
_cell.length_b   1.000
_cell.length_c   1.000
_cell.angle_alpha   90.00
_cell.angle_beta   90.00
_cell.angle_gamma   90.00
#
_symmetry.space_group_name_H-M   'P 1'
#
loop_
_entity.id
_entity.type
_entity.pdbx_description
1 polymer ?
#
loop_
_entity_poly.entity_id
_entity_poly.type
_entity_poly.pdbx_seq_one_letter_code
_entity_poly.pdbx_strand_id
1 'polypeptide(L)'
;GLVIGFAILAQSGFKPNKDLAALSAITLTCALFVDFLLLPPLLIWFDKVKTKSIPATVTTLIIAFGLTSLILIPQNAYAETNEEKGYRLFKEFVDRNEGFGDSSSIGTMTLKDSAGNESIRQFINMILEEPNENLGDKSITIFTEPRDIKGTATLTHSKIEPDDNDQWIYLPAIKRVKRISSSNRTGKFVGSEFSFEDLASQEIENNTYLWLEDLDCPNIIELKCSMIEARPKNKKSGYSKVINYIDLQEFRVQFAQFYNRRGDLEKELSYLDYKKYLDKYWFFHGLVMLNKQTGKSTELKWDEYKVQSGLKMSDFDPKKLPKMAK
;
A
#
# COMPACT_ATOMS: atom_id res chain seq x y z
N GLY A 1 -5.55 16.80 -39.47
CA GLY A 1 -6.10 15.63 -38.71
C GLY A 1 -5.54 15.52 -37.32
N LEU A 2 -4.22 15.31 -37.13
CA LEU A 2 -3.58 15.02 -35.84
C LEU A 2 -3.73 16.14 -34.79
N VAL A 3 -3.52 17.40 -35.18
CA VAL A 3 -3.63 18.56 -34.24
C VAL A 3 -5.07 18.67 -33.71
N ILE A 4 -6.08 18.46 -34.57
CA ILE A 4 -7.50 18.50 -34.17
C ILE A 4 -7.81 17.33 -33.23
N GLY A 5 -7.27 16.14 -33.48
CA GLY A 5 -7.44 14.97 -32.60
C GLY A 5 -6.89 15.22 -31.18
N PHE A 6 -5.69 15.79 -31.06
CA PHE A 6 -5.13 16.15 -29.76
C PHE A 6 -5.86 17.31 -29.09
N ALA A 7 -6.38 18.27 -29.83
CA ALA A 7 -7.22 19.36 -29.29
C ALA A 7 -8.54 18.83 -28.70
N ILE A 8 -9.13 17.78 -29.28
CA ILE A 8 -10.33 17.12 -28.73
C ILE A 8 -9.96 16.33 -27.44
N LEU A 9 -8.85 15.61 -27.42
CA LEU A 9 -8.37 14.90 -26.25
C LEU A 9 -8.02 15.85 -25.08
N ALA A 10 -7.61 17.08 -25.36
CA ALA A 10 -7.39 18.11 -24.35
C ALA A 10 -8.65 18.54 -23.59
N GLN A 11 -9.85 18.17 -24.07
CA GLN A 11 -11.13 18.38 -23.36
C GLN A 11 -11.53 17.20 -22.48
N SER A 12 -10.70 16.16 -22.38
CA SER A 12 -10.94 15.01 -21.53
C SER A 12 -11.03 15.42 -20.05
N GLY A 13 -11.94 14.78 -19.30
CA GLY A 13 -12.05 14.96 -17.85
C GLY A 13 -10.90 14.35 -17.06
N PHE A 14 -10.03 13.57 -17.68
CA PHE A 14 -8.87 12.92 -17.04
C PHE A 14 -7.61 13.80 -17.22
N LYS A 15 -7.15 14.39 -16.13
CA LYS A 15 -6.08 15.40 -16.12
C LYS A 15 -4.79 15.01 -16.87
N PRO A 16 -4.19 13.81 -16.68
CA PRO A 16 -3.00 13.40 -17.43
C PRO A 16 -3.19 13.37 -18.95
N ASN A 17 -4.35 12.93 -19.43
CA ASN A 17 -4.66 12.91 -20.85
C ASN A 17 -4.83 14.32 -21.42
N LYS A 18 -5.40 15.23 -20.65
CA LYS A 18 -5.59 16.63 -21.00
C LYS A 18 -4.25 17.35 -21.18
N ASP A 19 -3.34 17.17 -20.22
CA ASP A 19 -2.03 17.83 -20.21
C ASP A 19 -1.13 17.29 -21.33
N LEU A 20 -1.11 15.98 -21.55
CA LEU A 20 -0.37 15.33 -22.64
C LEU A 20 -0.91 15.76 -24.01
N ALA A 21 -2.22 15.83 -24.16
CA ALA A 21 -2.86 16.24 -25.41
C ALA A 21 -2.61 17.72 -25.73
N ALA A 22 -2.63 18.60 -24.72
CA ALA A 22 -2.32 20.02 -24.89
C ALA A 22 -0.85 20.24 -25.31
N LEU A 23 0.09 19.56 -24.65
CA LEU A 23 1.52 19.60 -25.00
C LEU A 23 1.75 19.10 -26.43
N SER A 24 1.14 17.98 -26.81
CA SER A 24 1.26 17.41 -28.15
C SER A 24 0.67 18.33 -29.22
N ALA A 25 -0.46 18.98 -28.96
CA ALA A 25 -1.08 19.94 -29.88
C ALA A 25 -0.19 21.17 -30.08
N ILE A 26 0.39 21.72 -29.01
CA ILE A 26 1.31 22.88 -29.07
C ILE A 26 2.56 22.51 -29.87
N THR A 27 3.19 21.36 -29.55
CA THR A 27 4.42 20.91 -30.23
C THR A 27 4.21 20.71 -31.73
N LEU A 28 3.11 20.06 -32.12
CA LEU A 28 2.76 19.87 -33.53
C LEU A 28 2.44 21.17 -34.24
N THR A 29 1.81 22.13 -33.57
CA THR A 29 1.52 23.44 -34.12
C THR A 29 2.80 24.22 -34.34
N CYS A 30 3.72 24.22 -33.39
CA CYS A 30 5.04 24.84 -33.53
C CYS A 30 5.88 24.22 -34.65
N ALA A 31 5.87 22.88 -34.75
CA ALA A 31 6.57 22.18 -35.84
C ALA A 31 6.02 22.58 -37.23
N LEU A 32 4.68 22.63 -37.38
CA LEU A 32 4.06 23.09 -38.63
C LEU A 32 4.43 24.55 -38.96
N PHE A 33 4.51 25.43 -37.95
CA PHE A 33 4.92 26.82 -38.17
C PHE A 33 6.38 26.90 -38.66
N VAL A 34 7.26 26.11 -38.10
CA VAL A 34 8.66 26.06 -38.56
C VAL A 34 8.78 25.50 -39.95
N ASP A 35 8.07 24.39 -40.25
CA ASP A 35 8.16 23.74 -41.54
C ASP A 35 7.54 24.57 -42.70
N PHE A 36 6.44 25.27 -42.50
CA PHE A 36 5.75 26.00 -43.57
C PHE A 36 6.14 27.47 -43.66
N LEU A 37 6.53 28.14 -42.57
CA LEU A 37 6.83 29.57 -42.57
C LEU A 37 8.34 29.88 -42.50
N LEU A 38 9.12 29.05 -41.78
CA LEU A 38 10.56 29.34 -41.64
C LEU A 38 11.44 28.56 -42.60
N LEU A 39 11.13 27.29 -42.85
CA LEU A 39 11.97 26.44 -43.71
C LEU A 39 12.03 26.90 -45.17
N PRO A 40 10.93 27.29 -45.87
CA PRO A 40 11.04 27.74 -47.26
C PRO A 40 11.88 29.02 -47.44
N PRO A 41 11.69 30.12 -46.68
CA PRO A 41 12.51 31.30 -46.85
C PRO A 41 14.01 31.05 -46.43
N LEU A 42 14.24 30.16 -45.45
CA LEU A 42 15.60 29.73 -45.08
C LEU A 42 16.28 28.98 -46.24
N LEU A 43 15.61 28.06 -46.87
CA LEU A 43 16.14 27.32 -48.04
C LEU A 43 16.44 28.22 -49.20
N ILE A 44 15.54 29.19 -49.52
CA ILE A 44 15.79 30.21 -50.57
C ILE A 44 16.98 31.11 -50.22
N TRP A 45 17.12 31.42 -48.93
CA TRP A 45 18.28 32.25 -48.47
C TRP A 45 19.58 31.44 -48.55
N PHE A 46 19.59 30.19 -48.17
CA PHE A 46 20.76 29.31 -48.31
C PHE A 46 21.17 29.07 -49.75
N ASP A 47 20.23 28.96 -50.70
CA ASP A 47 20.52 28.82 -52.13
C ASP A 47 21.17 30.10 -52.70
N LYS A 48 20.78 31.26 -52.22
CA LYS A 48 21.41 32.56 -52.57
C LYS A 48 22.79 32.77 -52.00
N VAL A 49 23.08 32.12 -50.84
CA VAL A 49 24.36 32.24 -50.10
C VAL A 49 25.43 31.24 -50.61
N LYS A 50 25.04 30.20 -51.38
CA LYS A 50 25.98 29.22 -51.97
C LYS A 50 27.06 29.85 -52.89
N THR A 51 26.92 31.12 -53.25
CA THR A 51 27.91 31.85 -54.07
C THR A 51 28.91 32.71 -53.30
N LYS A 52 28.84 32.77 -51.96
CA LYS A 52 29.84 33.43 -51.12
C LYS A 52 30.16 32.56 -49.90
N SER A 53 31.46 32.35 -49.67
CA SER A 53 31.96 31.61 -48.49
C SER A 53 31.40 32.19 -47.19
N ILE A 54 30.63 31.38 -46.45
CA ILE A 54 30.07 31.76 -45.14
C ILE A 54 31.25 31.81 -44.13
N PRO A 55 31.50 32.91 -43.46
CA PRO A 55 32.52 32.94 -42.42
C PRO A 55 32.14 31.97 -41.27
N ALA A 56 33.10 31.20 -40.79
CA ALA A 56 32.92 30.15 -39.77
C ALA A 56 32.19 30.62 -38.49
N THR A 57 32.27 31.94 -38.20
CA THR A 57 31.58 32.60 -37.07
C THR A 57 30.04 32.54 -37.14
N VAL A 58 29.42 32.51 -38.33
CA VAL A 58 27.95 32.47 -38.47
C VAL A 58 27.41 31.07 -38.22
N THR A 59 28.16 30.03 -38.64
CA THR A 59 27.79 28.62 -38.40
C THR A 59 27.86 28.29 -36.93
N THR A 60 28.87 28.81 -36.20
CA THR A 60 29.03 28.62 -34.75
C THR A 60 27.92 29.30 -33.96
N LEU A 61 27.43 30.47 -34.38
CA LEU A 61 26.31 31.17 -33.74
C LEU A 61 24.97 30.45 -33.89
N ILE A 62 24.71 29.85 -35.04
CA ILE A 62 23.42 29.09 -35.26
C ILE A 62 23.42 27.79 -34.44
N ILE A 63 24.55 27.12 -34.35
CA ILE A 63 24.69 25.90 -33.52
C ILE A 63 24.59 26.26 -32.03
N ALA A 64 25.20 27.36 -31.60
CA ALA A 64 25.13 27.85 -30.23
C ALA A 64 23.71 28.27 -29.84
N PHE A 65 22.95 28.93 -30.73
CA PHE A 65 21.55 29.32 -30.47
C PHE A 65 20.59 28.14 -30.49
N GLY A 66 20.84 27.13 -31.32
CA GLY A 66 20.09 25.88 -31.32
C GLY A 66 20.30 25.01 -30.07
N LEU A 67 21.54 25.01 -29.54
CA LEU A 67 21.87 24.28 -28.30
C LEU A 67 21.36 24.98 -27.04
N THR A 68 21.29 26.32 -27.01
CA THR A 68 20.79 27.07 -25.85
C THR A 68 19.25 27.01 -25.76
N SER A 69 18.52 26.85 -26.87
CA SER A 69 17.07 26.67 -26.84
C SER A 69 16.65 25.26 -26.35
N LEU A 70 17.53 24.26 -26.42
CA LEU A 70 17.28 22.94 -25.86
C LEU A 70 17.42 22.87 -24.31
N ILE A 71 18.09 23.88 -23.71
CA ILE A 71 18.33 23.91 -22.24
C ILE A 71 17.22 24.66 -21.49
N LEU A 72 16.34 25.37 -22.20
CA LEU A 72 15.22 26.13 -21.65
C LEU A 72 13.86 25.44 -21.79
N ILE A 73 13.83 24.12 -21.84
CA ILE A 73 12.59 23.41 -21.49
C ILE A 73 12.48 23.56 -19.97
N PRO A 74 11.51 24.34 -19.44
CA PRO A 74 11.27 24.28 -18.01
C PRO A 74 10.91 22.83 -17.72
N GLN A 75 11.81 22.10 -17.07
CA GLN A 75 11.42 20.94 -16.32
C GLN A 75 10.47 21.48 -15.24
N ASN A 76 9.19 21.58 -15.57
CA ASN A 76 8.18 21.61 -14.56
C ASN A 76 8.32 20.28 -13.85
N ALA A 77 9.24 20.19 -12.90
CA ALA A 77 9.17 19.21 -11.84
C ALA A 77 7.84 19.53 -11.16
N TYR A 78 6.76 18.86 -11.59
CA TYR A 78 5.52 18.87 -10.84
C TYR A 78 5.92 18.38 -9.45
N ALA A 79 5.82 19.27 -8.48
CA ALA A 79 6.04 18.89 -7.10
C ALA A 79 5.07 17.75 -6.81
N GLU A 80 5.61 16.63 -6.35
CA GLU A 80 4.83 15.45 -5.96
C GLU A 80 3.70 15.90 -5.01
N THR A 81 2.47 15.54 -5.28
CA THR A 81 1.35 15.86 -4.40
C THR A 81 1.44 15.04 -3.11
N ASN A 82 0.77 15.48 -2.05
CA ASN A 82 0.74 14.74 -0.80
C ASN A 82 0.08 13.36 -0.96
N GLU A 83 -0.87 13.23 -1.87
CA GLU A 83 -1.50 11.95 -2.22
C GLU A 83 -0.51 11.02 -2.93
N GLU A 84 0.22 11.52 -3.91
CA GLU A 84 1.25 10.75 -4.63
C GLU A 84 2.36 10.32 -3.68
N LYS A 85 2.85 11.24 -2.83
CA LYS A 85 3.87 10.94 -1.82
C LYS A 85 3.37 9.89 -0.82
N GLY A 86 2.14 10.04 -0.32
CA GLY A 86 1.52 9.09 0.61
C GLY A 86 1.39 7.71 0.01
N TYR A 87 0.89 7.61 -1.22
CA TYR A 87 0.77 6.34 -1.94
C TYR A 87 2.15 5.70 -2.18
N ARG A 88 3.12 6.45 -2.67
CA ARG A 88 4.48 5.95 -2.97
C ARG A 88 5.18 5.40 -1.72
N LEU A 89 5.12 6.13 -0.60
CA LEU A 89 5.75 5.70 0.64
C LEU A 89 5.07 4.44 1.23
N PHE A 90 3.74 4.38 1.15
CA PHE A 90 3.01 3.20 1.61
C PHE A 90 3.24 2.01 0.68
N LYS A 91 3.32 2.25 -0.62
CA LYS A 91 3.67 1.22 -1.61
C LYS A 91 5.07 0.65 -1.37
N GLU A 92 6.04 1.49 -1.06
CA GLU A 92 7.40 1.07 -0.72
C GLU A 92 7.41 0.12 0.50
N PHE A 93 6.58 0.40 1.52
CA PHE A 93 6.40 -0.51 2.65
C PHE A 93 5.83 -1.87 2.20
N VAL A 94 4.81 -1.88 1.35
CA VAL A 94 4.19 -3.12 0.84
C VAL A 94 5.20 -3.90 -0.01
N ASP A 95 5.78 -3.27 -1.05
CA ASP A 95 6.69 -3.91 -2.01
C ASP A 95 7.93 -4.54 -1.33
N ARG A 96 8.45 -3.92 -0.26
CA ARG A 96 9.60 -4.48 0.47
C ARG A 96 9.29 -5.74 1.25
N ASN A 97 8.03 -5.95 1.59
CA ASN A 97 7.58 -7.10 2.37
C ASN A 97 6.86 -8.16 1.55
N GLU A 98 6.74 -7.97 0.24
CA GLU A 98 6.19 -8.95 -0.70
C GLU A 98 7.26 -9.85 -1.32
N GLY A 99 6.83 -11.07 -1.68
CA GLY A 99 7.63 -12.07 -2.38
C GLY A 99 8.31 -13.09 -1.45
N PHE A 100 7.91 -13.17 -0.17
CA PHE A 100 8.39 -14.23 0.73
C PHE A 100 7.74 -15.59 0.45
N GLY A 101 6.59 -15.61 -0.24
CA GLY A 101 5.84 -16.77 -0.70
C GLY A 101 4.90 -17.33 0.35
N ASP A 102 5.41 -17.93 1.41
CA ASP A 102 4.62 -18.44 2.53
C ASP A 102 5.38 -18.36 3.85
N SER A 103 4.64 -18.31 4.95
CA SER A 103 5.22 -18.39 6.29
C SER A 103 4.30 -19.10 7.27
N SER A 104 4.91 -19.71 8.29
CA SER A 104 4.20 -20.25 9.45
C SER A 104 4.92 -19.85 10.73
N SER A 105 4.17 -19.62 11.80
CA SER A 105 4.71 -19.28 13.11
C SER A 105 3.78 -19.73 14.23
N ILE A 106 4.34 -19.88 15.42
CA ILE A 106 3.59 -20.07 16.66
C ILE A 106 3.56 -18.72 17.37
N GLY A 107 2.44 -18.39 17.99
CA GLY A 107 2.30 -17.14 18.69
C GLY A 107 1.47 -17.24 19.96
N THR A 108 1.57 -16.19 20.75
CA THR A 108 0.81 -15.97 21.98
C THR A 108 -0.02 -14.71 21.85
N MET A 109 -1.29 -14.79 22.25
CA MET A 109 -2.21 -13.67 22.34
C MET A 109 -2.54 -13.44 23.80
N THR A 110 -2.17 -12.29 24.36
CA THR A 110 -2.52 -11.86 25.70
C THR A 110 -3.58 -10.79 25.63
N LEU A 111 -4.78 -11.10 26.14
CA LEU A 111 -5.88 -10.15 26.28
C LEU A 111 -5.84 -9.56 27.66
N LYS A 112 -5.89 -8.23 27.77
CA LYS A 112 -5.85 -7.52 29.03
C LYS A 112 -7.08 -6.61 29.16
N ASP A 113 -7.83 -6.78 30.23
CA ASP A 113 -8.96 -5.89 30.53
C ASP A 113 -8.51 -4.58 31.17
N SER A 114 -9.46 -3.64 31.37
CA SER A 114 -9.17 -2.33 31.99
C SER A 114 -8.75 -2.41 33.47
N ALA A 115 -9.00 -3.53 34.15
CA ALA A 115 -8.57 -3.78 35.52
C ALA A 115 -7.18 -4.45 35.59
N GLY A 116 -6.63 -4.84 34.42
CA GLY A 116 -5.32 -5.48 34.33
C GLY A 116 -5.36 -7.01 34.38
N ASN A 117 -6.54 -7.64 34.42
CA ASN A 117 -6.65 -9.10 34.34
C ASN A 117 -6.25 -9.58 32.95
N GLU A 118 -5.48 -10.68 32.91
CA GLU A 118 -4.95 -11.23 31.66
C GLU A 118 -5.57 -12.58 31.33
N SER A 119 -5.78 -12.82 30.04
CA SER A 119 -6.13 -14.13 29.47
C SER A 119 -5.19 -14.45 28.33
N ILE A 120 -4.48 -15.56 28.43
CA ILE A 120 -3.42 -15.96 27.50
C ILE A 120 -3.94 -17.08 26.60
N ARG A 121 -3.61 -17.00 25.32
CA ARG A 121 -3.95 -17.99 24.29
C ARG A 121 -2.72 -18.29 23.45
N GLN A 122 -2.58 -19.52 23.03
CA GLN A 122 -1.57 -19.90 22.06
C GLN A 122 -2.22 -20.19 20.70
N PHE A 123 -1.52 -19.88 19.64
CA PHE A 123 -2.02 -20.08 18.28
C PHE A 123 -0.88 -20.43 17.31
N ILE A 124 -1.27 -21.06 16.21
CA ILE A 124 -0.46 -21.22 15.01
C ILE A 124 -1.01 -20.26 13.96
N ASN A 125 -0.11 -19.51 13.31
CA ASN A 125 -0.46 -18.64 12.19
C ASN A 125 0.23 -19.16 10.92
N MET A 126 -0.49 -19.13 9.80
CA MET A 126 0.00 -19.49 8.47
C MET A 126 -0.45 -18.44 7.49
N ILE A 127 0.47 -17.97 6.66
CA ILE A 127 0.22 -16.97 5.61
C ILE A 127 0.73 -17.55 4.29
N LEU A 128 -0.03 -17.37 3.23
CA LEU A 128 0.34 -17.67 1.86
C LEU A 128 0.10 -16.44 1.00
N GLU A 129 1.16 -15.93 0.42
CA GLU A 129 1.06 -14.86 -0.57
C GLU A 129 0.36 -15.37 -1.84
N GLU A 130 -0.48 -14.54 -2.40
CA GLU A 130 -1.16 -14.82 -3.65
C GLU A 130 -0.34 -14.23 -4.80
N PRO A 131 0.22 -15.03 -5.70
CA PRO A 131 1.06 -14.53 -6.78
C PRO A 131 0.27 -13.75 -7.84
N ASN A 132 -1.05 -13.76 -7.80
CA ASN A 132 -1.89 -12.97 -8.68
C ASN A 132 -2.19 -11.61 -8.04
N GLU A 133 -1.60 -10.55 -8.56
CA GLU A 133 -1.74 -9.16 -8.08
C GLU A 133 -3.19 -8.65 -8.02
N ASN A 134 -4.16 -9.35 -8.65
CA ASN A 134 -5.59 -9.03 -8.55
C ASN A 134 -6.31 -9.75 -7.41
N LEU A 135 -5.60 -10.56 -6.65
CA LEU A 135 -6.12 -11.30 -5.50
C LEU A 135 -5.24 -11.00 -4.28
N GLY A 136 -5.85 -10.96 -3.12
CA GLY A 136 -5.12 -10.75 -1.88
C GLY A 136 -4.69 -12.07 -1.22
N ASP A 137 -3.82 -11.96 -0.26
CA ASP A 137 -3.22 -13.05 0.48
C ASP A 137 -4.22 -13.88 1.29
N LYS A 138 -3.77 -15.07 1.69
CA LYS A 138 -4.55 -15.98 2.53
C LYS A 138 -3.86 -16.21 3.87
N SER A 139 -4.68 -16.23 4.93
CA SER A 139 -4.17 -16.50 6.27
C SER A 139 -5.07 -17.47 7.04
N ILE A 140 -4.43 -18.30 7.86
CA ILE A 140 -5.09 -19.20 8.81
C ILE A 140 -4.50 -18.93 10.20
N THR A 141 -5.39 -18.81 11.21
CA THR A 141 -4.99 -18.81 12.62
C THR A 141 -5.72 -19.93 13.32
N ILE A 142 -4.99 -20.80 14.03
CA ILE A 142 -5.53 -21.93 14.79
C ILE A 142 -5.15 -21.79 16.24
N PHE A 143 -6.12 -21.67 17.14
CA PHE A 143 -5.86 -21.62 18.58
C PHE A 143 -5.60 -23.02 19.12
N THR A 144 -4.48 -23.16 19.85
CA THR A 144 -4.03 -24.43 20.42
C THR A 144 -4.25 -24.51 21.92
N GLU A 145 -4.31 -23.37 22.61
CA GLU A 145 -4.58 -23.24 24.04
C GLU A 145 -5.31 -21.93 24.34
N PRO A 146 -6.06 -21.84 25.46
CA PRO A 146 -6.45 -22.90 26.41
C PRO A 146 -7.57 -23.81 25.86
N ARG A 147 -8.00 -24.78 26.69
CA ARG A 147 -8.95 -25.85 26.29
C ARG A 147 -10.28 -25.33 25.76
N ASP A 148 -10.81 -24.23 26.28
CA ASP A 148 -12.10 -23.64 25.91
C ASP A 148 -12.11 -23.07 24.49
N ILE A 149 -10.94 -22.65 23.96
CA ILE A 149 -10.80 -22.10 22.62
C ILE A 149 -10.00 -23.03 21.69
N LYS A 150 -9.37 -24.07 22.23
CA LYS A 150 -8.57 -25.04 21.47
C LYS A 150 -9.32 -25.58 20.26
N GLY A 151 -8.67 -25.53 19.07
CA GLY A 151 -9.21 -25.94 17.79
C GLY A 151 -10.15 -24.91 17.15
N THR A 152 -10.38 -23.74 17.77
CA THR A 152 -10.98 -22.63 17.04
C THR A 152 -10.01 -22.19 15.96
N ALA A 153 -10.49 -22.10 14.72
CA ALA A 153 -9.64 -21.70 13.59
C ALA A 153 -10.33 -20.64 12.74
N THR A 154 -9.58 -19.69 12.25
CA THR A 154 -10.05 -18.69 11.29
C THR A 154 -9.29 -18.83 9.99
N LEU A 155 -9.95 -18.58 8.88
CA LEU A 155 -9.37 -18.49 7.54
C LEU A 155 -9.82 -17.19 6.90
N THR A 156 -8.88 -16.46 6.35
CA THR A 156 -9.12 -15.26 5.56
C THR A 156 -8.59 -15.46 4.15
N HIS A 157 -9.40 -15.17 3.15
CA HIS A 157 -8.96 -14.89 1.79
C HIS A 157 -9.15 -13.38 1.58
N SER A 158 -8.06 -12.66 1.60
CA SER A 158 -8.08 -11.22 1.32
C SER A 158 -8.43 -10.98 -0.13
N LYS A 159 -9.02 -9.83 -0.42
CA LYS A 159 -9.42 -9.42 -1.77
C LYS A 159 -9.17 -7.94 -1.96
N ILE A 160 -9.00 -7.60 -3.22
CA ILE A 160 -8.83 -6.22 -3.66
C ILE A 160 -10.22 -5.62 -3.93
N GLU A 161 -10.42 -4.37 -3.54
CA GLU A 161 -11.65 -3.64 -3.85
C GLU A 161 -11.99 -3.70 -5.37
N PRO A 162 -13.27 -3.88 -5.76
CA PRO A 162 -14.47 -3.70 -4.90
C PRO A 162 -14.93 -4.96 -4.14
N ASP A 163 -14.20 -6.05 -4.20
CA ASP A 163 -14.61 -7.31 -3.57
C ASP A 163 -14.36 -7.31 -2.05
N ASP A 164 -15.32 -7.84 -1.30
CA ASP A 164 -15.14 -8.06 0.15
C ASP A 164 -14.30 -9.31 0.42
N ASN A 165 -13.48 -9.27 1.46
CA ASN A 165 -12.73 -10.44 1.94
C ASN A 165 -13.68 -11.61 2.27
N ASP A 166 -13.27 -12.83 1.94
CA ASP A 166 -13.95 -14.04 2.39
C ASP A 166 -13.29 -14.53 3.69
N GLN A 167 -14.07 -14.58 4.75
CA GLN A 167 -13.59 -15.02 6.06
C GLN A 167 -14.47 -16.11 6.65
N TRP A 168 -13.84 -17.10 7.27
CA TRP A 168 -14.52 -18.22 7.93
C TRP A 168 -13.95 -18.43 9.32
N ILE A 169 -14.81 -18.92 10.22
CA ILE A 169 -14.42 -19.40 11.54
C ILE A 169 -14.94 -20.82 11.73
N TYR A 170 -14.06 -21.72 12.15
CA TYR A 170 -14.43 -23.03 12.63
C TYR A 170 -14.55 -23.00 14.15
N LEU A 171 -15.67 -23.47 14.65
CA LEU A 171 -15.99 -23.56 16.07
C LEU A 171 -16.08 -25.04 16.48
N PRO A 172 -15.06 -25.57 17.20
CA PRO A 172 -15.01 -27.00 17.55
C PRO A 172 -16.17 -27.45 18.46
N ALA A 173 -16.65 -26.57 19.34
CA ALA A 173 -17.77 -26.84 20.22
C ALA A 173 -19.07 -27.28 19.50
N ILE A 174 -19.30 -26.73 18.31
CA ILE A 174 -20.46 -27.05 17.47
C ILE A 174 -20.05 -27.79 16.19
N LYS A 175 -18.76 -28.08 16.00
CA LYS A 175 -18.18 -28.77 14.84
C LYS A 175 -18.60 -28.17 13.49
N ARG A 176 -18.68 -26.84 13.41
CA ARG A 176 -19.15 -26.13 12.21
C ARG A 176 -18.18 -25.05 11.76
N VAL A 177 -17.99 -24.94 10.45
CA VAL A 177 -17.41 -23.79 9.79
C VAL A 177 -18.53 -22.79 9.50
N LYS A 178 -18.37 -21.56 9.93
CA LYS A 178 -19.28 -20.44 9.62
C LYS A 178 -18.55 -19.41 8.79
N ARG A 179 -19.19 -18.90 7.74
CA ARG A 179 -18.69 -17.73 7.02
C ARG A 179 -19.03 -16.47 7.83
N ILE A 180 -18.05 -15.60 7.97
CA ILE A 180 -18.23 -14.29 8.58
C ILE A 180 -18.75 -13.36 7.49
N SER A 181 -19.90 -12.71 7.73
CA SER A 181 -20.44 -11.77 6.75
C SER A 181 -19.55 -10.52 6.66
N SER A 182 -19.46 -9.92 5.48
CA SER A 182 -18.69 -8.68 5.27
C SER A 182 -19.16 -7.51 6.15
N SER A 183 -20.42 -7.52 6.58
CA SER A 183 -20.94 -6.56 7.57
C SER A 183 -20.41 -6.79 8.99
N ASN A 184 -19.85 -7.96 9.28
CA ASN A 184 -19.32 -8.34 10.60
C ASN A 184 -17.79 -8.27 10.67
N ARG A 185 -17.14 -7.71 9.64
CA ARG A 185 -15.68 -7.52 9.57
C ARG A 185 -15.13 -6.66 10.72
N THR A 186 -15.95 -5.74 11.22
CA THR A 186 -15.64 -4.86 12.35
C THR A 186 -15.77 -5.55 13.71
N GLY A 187 -16.28 -6.80 13.72
CA GLY A 187 -16.44 -7.58 14.94
C GLY A 187 -15.08 -7.96 15.54
N LYS A 188 -15.05 -8.10 16.87
CA LYS A 188 -13.83 -8.48 17.59
C LYS A 188 -13.34 -9.86 17.17
N PHE A 189 -12.06 -9.95 16.79
CA PHE A 189 -11.41 -11.21 16.47
C PHE A 189 -11.24 -12.05 17.75
N VAL A 190 -12.08 -13.06 17.90
CA VAL A 190 -12.07 -14.01 19.01
C VAL A 190 -11.99 -13.34 20.38
N GLY A 191 -12.68 -12.19 20.55
CA GLY A 191 -12.74 -11.44 21.80
C GLY A 191 -11.54 -10.53 22.09
N SER A 192 -10.58 -10.42 21.18
CA SER A 192 -9.44 -9.49 21.26
C SER A 192 -9.85 -8.05 20.94
N GLU A 193 -8.94 -7.10 21.10
CA GLU A 193 -9.15 -5.72 20.63
C GLU A 193 -8.84 -5.56 19.13
N PHE A 194 -8.33 -6.60 18.46
CA PHE A 194 -8.31 -6.67 16.99
C PHE A 194 -9.69 -6.98 16.45
N SER A 195 -10.04 -6.41 15.30
CA SER A 195 -11.19 -6.79 14.50
C SER A 195 -10.79 -7.80 13.42
N PHE A 196 -11.77 -8.42 12.75
CA PHE A 196 -11.48 -9.30 11.61
C PHE A 196 -10.86 -8.54 10.43
N GLU A 197 -11.11 -7.23 10.29
CA GLU A 197 -10.47 -6.42 9.25
C GLU A 197 -9.03 -6.06 9.57
N ASP A 198 -8.65 -5.96 10.86
CA ASP A 198 -7.28 -5.63 11.27
C ASP A 198 -6.27 -6.76 10.96
N LEU A 199 -6.77 -7.99 10.80
CA LEU A 199 -5.96 -9.18 10.57
C LEU A 199 -6.02 -9.69 9.12
N ALA A 200 -6.65 -8.94 8.23
CA ALA A 200 -6.58 -9.18 6.80
C ALA A 200 -5.30 -8.54 6.22
N SER A 201 -4.81 -9.04 5.08
CA SER A 201 -3.66 -8.43 4.41
C SER A 201 -3.95 -6.98 3.99
N GLN A 202 -2.89 -6.17 3.99
CA GLN A 202 -2.94 -4.74 3.69
C GLN A 202 -2.72 -4.52 2.19
N GLU A 203 -3.75 -4.84 1.39
CA GLU A 203 -3.71 -4.58 -0.05
C GLU A 203 -3.73 -3.06 -0.30
N ILE A 204 -2.74 -2.57 -1.05
CA ILE A 204 -2.57 -1.12 -1.26
C ILE A 204 -3.77 -0.49 -1.98
N GLU A 205 -4.42 -1.24 -2.85
CA GLU A 205 -5.58 -0.79 -3.62
C GLU A 205 -6.82 -0.54 -2.77
N ASN A 206 -6.86 -1.12 -1.56
CA ASN A 206 -8.03 -1.04 -0.67
C ASN A 206 -8.19 0.33 0.02
N ASN A 207 -7.18 1.20 -0.10
CA ASN A 207 -7.19 2.51 0.53
C ASN A 207 -6.85 3.64 -0.46
N THR A 208 -7.11 4.87 -0.05
CA THR A 208 -6.47 6.07 -0.57
C THR A 208 -5.48 6.59 0.46
N TYR A 209 -4.41 7.23 0.03
CA TYR A 209 -3.31 7.64 0.89
C TYR A 209 -3.06 9.14 0.79
N LEU A 210 -2.67 9.74 1.91
CA LEU A 210 -2.28 11.14 2.00
C LEU A 210 -1.08 11.24 2.95
N TRP A 211 0.06 11.73 2.44
CA TRP A 211 1.18 12.11 3.30
C TRP A 211 0.80 13.37 4.09
N LEU A 212 1.07 13.37 5.39
CA LEU A 212 0.77 14.49 6.27
C LEU A 212 2.05 15.26 6.60
N GLU A 213 3.01 14.61 7.23
CA GLU A 213 4.30 15.20 7.61
C GLU A 213 5.34 14.12 7.91
N ASP A 214 6.60 14.53 8.02
CA ASP A 214 7.71 13.71 8.51
C ASP A 214 8.07 14.19 9.94
N LEU A 215 8.19 13.26 10.89
CA LEU A 215 8.40 13.55 12.30
C LEU A 215 9.23 12.45 12.97
N ASP A 216 9.51 12.61 14.28
CA ASP A 216 10.11 11.51 15.07
C ASP A 216 9.09 10.39 15.26
N CYS A 217 9.51 9.13 15.08
CA CYS A 217 8.61 8.00 15.26
C CYS A 217 8.08 7.94 16.69
N PRO A 218 6.77 7.71 16.91
CA PRO A 218 6.23 7.52 18.24
C PRO A 218 6.97 6.40 18.99
N ASN A 219 7.38 6.68 20.23
CA ASN A 219 8.07 5.74 21.12
C ASN A 219 9.46 5.26 20.67
N ILE A 220 10.04 5.78 19.57
CA ILE A 220 11.37 5.41 19.07
C ILE A 220 12.12 6.69 18.67
N ILE A 221 12.89 7.25 19.61
CA ILE A 221 13.52 8.59 19.48
C ILE A 221 14.56 8.66 18.34
N GLU A 222 15.15 7.53 17.94
CA GLU A 222 16.24 7.49 16.95
C GLU A 222 15.75 7.34 15.50
N LEU A 223 14.45 7.16 15.28
CA LEU A 223 13.87 6.97 13.95
C LEU A 223 13.02 8.17 13.51
N LYS A 224 13.13 8.51 12.23
CA LYS A 224 12.20 9.42 11.56
C LYS A 224 11.12 8.62 10.84
N CYS A 225 9.88 9.05 10.99
CA CYS A 225 8.71 8.46 10.36
C CYS A 225 8.03 9.44 9.41
N SER A 226 7.47 8.92 8.32
CA SER A 226 6.42 9.59 7.57
C SER A 226 5.06 9.24 8.17
N MET A 227 4.28 10.26 8.47
CA MET A 227 2.89 10.12 8.91
C MET A 227 1.98 10.09 7.69
N ILE A 228 1.32 8.96 7.46
CA ILE A 228 0.49 8.71 6.28
C ILE A 228 -0.93 8.34 6.71
N GLU A 229 -1.90 9.14 6.27
CA GLU A 229 -3.30 8.84 6.42
C GLU A 229 -3.74 7.86 5.32
N ALA A 230 -4.28 6.70 5.72
CA ALA A 230 -4.93 5.73 4.86
C ALA A 230 -6.44 5.76 5.09
N ARG A 231 -7.23 5.95 4.02
CA ARG A 231 -8.70 5.93 4.09
C ARG A 231 -9.24 4.72 3.35
N PRO A 232 -9.94 3.80 4.04
CA PRO A 232 -10.56 2.66 3.40
C PRO A 232 -11.56 3.09 2.31
N LYS A 233 -11.46 2.49 1.13
CA LYS A 233 -12.45 2.64 0.05
C LYS A 233 -13.74 1.91 0.38
N ASN A 234 -13.64 0.81 1.12
CA ASN A 234 -14.77 -0.01 1.53
C ASN A 234 -15.64 0.70 2.57
N LYS A 235 -16.88 1.02 2.19
CA LYS A 235 -17.85 1.70 3.07
C LYS A 235 -18.30 0.86 4.29
N LYS A 236 -17.99 -0.44 4.31
CA LYS A 236 -18.29 -1.35 5.43
C LYS A 236 -17.15 -1.40 6.44
N SER A 237 -16.00 -0.75 6.19
CA SER A 237 -14.92 -0.63 7.18
C SER A 237 -15.40 0.00 8.47
N GLY A 238 -14.87 -0.44 9.60
CA GLY A 238 -15.10 0.17 10.92
C GLY A 238 -14.44 1.53 11.06
N TYR A 239 -13.50 1.85 10.18
CA TYR A 239 -12.66 3.03 10.28
C TYR A 239 -13.01 4.09 9.25
N SER A 240 -12.94 5.35 9.67
CA SER A 240 -12.96 6.50 8.76
C SER A 240 -11.59 6.74 8.16
N LYS A 241 -10.53 6.43 8.92
CA LYS A 241 -9.13 6.52 8.52
C LYS A 241 -8.23 5.76 9.48
N VAL A 242 -7.03 5.45 9.03
CA VAL A 242 -5.90 4.96 9.83
C VAL A 242 -4.71 5.87 9.57
N ILE A 243 -4.05 6.36 10.62
CA ILE A 243 -2.79 7.10 10.50
C ILE A 243 -1.65 6.12 10.76
N ASN A 244 -0.80 5.92 9.78
CA ASN A 244 0.36 5.03 9.85
C ASN A 244 1.64 5.85 9.98
N TYR A 245 2.54 5.42 10.84
CA TYR A 245 3.86 6.00 11.03
C TYR A 245 4.89 5.00 10.47
N ILE A 246 5.41 5.31 9.28
CA ILE A 246 6.33 4.46 8.54
C ILE A 246 7.74 5.02 8.67
N ASP A 247 8.69 4.23 9.17
CA ASP A 247 10.08 4.66 9.28
C ASP A 247 10.71 4.89 7.89
N LEU A 248 11.52 5.93 7.80
CA LEU A 248 12.14 6.36 6.54
C LEU A 248 13.42 5.59 6.17
N GLN A 249 13.91 4.70 7.04
CA GLN A 249 15.13 3.93 6.78
C GLN A 249 14.82 2.61 6.10
N GLU A 250 13.92 1.83 6.70
CA GLU A 250 13.58 0.49 6.23
C GLU A 250 12.13 0.37 5.78
N PHE A 251 11.35 1.46 5.83
CA PHE A 251 9.94 1.51 5.42
C PHE A 251 9.07 0.49 6.15
N ARG A 252 9.17 0.45 7.48
CA ARG A 252 8.35 -0.41 8.35
C ARG A 252 7.32 0.44 9.08
N VAL A 253 6.12 -0.06 9.25
CA VAL A 253 5.13 0.59 10.12
C VAL A 253 5.55 0.42 11.58
N GLN A 254 5.80 1.50 12.29
CA GLN A 254 6.20 1.48 13.70
C GLN A 254 5.01 1.64 14.63
N PHE A 255 4.02 2.42 14.18
CA PHE A 255 2.86 2.75 14.97
C PHE A 255 1.67 3.07 14.05
N ALA A 256 0.43 2.81 14.51
CA ALA A 256 -0.78 3.19 13.80
C ALA A 256 -1.89 3.65 14.75
N GLN A 257 -2.70 4.62 14.29
CA GLN A 257 -3.86 5.15 15.00
C GLN A 257 -5.12 4.93 14.17
N PHE A 258 -6.10 4.27 14.76
CA PHE A 258 -7.35 3.90 14.09
C PHE A 258 -8.49 4.81 14.57
N TYR A 259 -9.13 5.48 13.63
CA TYR A 259 -10.24 6.38 13.88
C TYR A 259 -11.55 5.71 13.44
N ASN A 260 -12.52 5.65 14.36
CA ASN A 260 -13.81 5.04 14.09
C ASN A 260 -14.62 5.85 13.04
N ARG A 261 -15.79 5.36 12.65
CA ARG A 261 -16.66 6.04 11.65
C ARG A 261 -17.10 7.44 12.05
N ARG A 262 -17.08 7.78 13.33
CA ARG A 262 -17.40 9.12 13.83
C ARG A 262 -16.20 10.07 13.78
N GLY A 263 -15.00 9.52 13.51
CA GLY A 263 -13.76 10.28 13.51
C GLY A 263 -13.06 10.35 14.86
N ASP A 264 -13.52 9.59 15.87
CA ASP A 264 -12.88 9.52 17.18
C ASP A 264 -11.72 8.52 17.14
N LEU A 265 -10.60 8.83 17.81
CA LEU A 265 -9.52 7.87 18.02
C LEU A 265 -10.02 6.69 18.86
N GLU A 266 -10.03 5.50 18.26
CA GLU A 266 -10.54 4.30 18.90
C GLU A 266 -9.43 3.40 19.40
N LYS A 267 -8.40 3.17 18.58
CA LYS A 267 -7.32 2.23 18.88
C LYS A 267 -5.96 2.79 18.49
N GLU A 268 -4.94 2.32 19.17
CA GLU A 268 -3.53 2.51 18.82
C GLU A 268 -2.85 1.15 18.72
N LEU A 269 -2.00 0.98 17.68
CA LEU A 269 -1.26 -0.25 17.42
C LEU A 269 0.22 0.06 17.38
N SER A 270 1.00 -0.58 18.24
CA SER A 270 2.46 -0.57 18.19
C SER A 270 2.98 -1.84 17.55
N TYR A 271 3.95 -1.69 16.65
CA TYR A 271 4.68 -2.79 16.02
C TYR A 271 6.04 -2.92 16.69
N LEU A 272 6.39 -4.13 17.13
CA LEU A 272 7.53 -4.39 17.99
C LEU A 272 8.42 -5.50 17.43
N ASP A 273 9.69 -5.45 17.81
CA ASP A 273 10.65 -6.56 17.64
C ASP A 273 10.79 -7.02 16.18
N TYR A 274 11.01 -6.08 15.26
CA TYR A 274 11.26 -6.40 13.87
C TYR A 274 12.54 -7.22 13.69
N LYS A 275 12.45 -8.33 12.97
CA LYS A 275 13.59 -9.14 12.54
C LYS A 275 13.58 -9.31 11.03
N LYS A 276 14.76 -9.39 10.45
CA LYS A 276 14.94 -9.56 9.00
C LYS A 276 15.07 -11.03 8.64
N TYR A 277 14.27 -11.49 7.70
CA TYR A 277 14.25 -12.86 7.18
C TYR A 277 14.72 -12.89 5.74
N LEU A 278 15.45 -13.95 5.36
CA LEU A 278 16.05 -14.12 4.03
C LEU A 278 16.84 -12.88 3.56
N ASP A 279 17.45 -12.15 4.50
CA ASP A 279 18.19 -10.89 4.29
C ASP A 279 17.38 -9.78 3.57
N LYS A 280 16.08 -9.94 3.46
CA LYS A 280 15.20 -9.04 2.71
C LYS A 280 13.97 -8.59 3.51
N TYR A 281 13.18 -9.50 4.03
CA TYR A 281 11.82 -9.23 4.55
C TYR A 281 11.84 -8.90 6.04
N TRP A 282 11.17 -7.82 6.43
CA TRP A 282 11.02 -7.42 7.82
C TRP A 282 9.72 -7.93 8.42
N PHE A 283 9.79 -8.87 9.36
CA PHE A 283 8.65 -9.37 10.11
C PHE A 283 8.69 -8.83 11.53
N PHE A 284 7.54 -8.31 12.00
CA PHE A 284 7.38 -7.94 13.40
C PHE A 284 7.13 -9.19 14.24
N HIS A 285 7.68 -9.21 15.44
CA HIS A 285 7.47 -10.29 16.42
C HIS A 285 6.51 -9.91 17.54
N GLY A 286 6.05 -8.65 17.57
CA GLY A 286 5.09 -8.16 18.53
C GLY A 286 4.13 -7.14 17.93
N LEU A 287 2.85 -7.21 18.32
CA LEU A 287 1.84 -6.20 18.11
C LEU A 287 1.13 -5.91 19.43
N VAL A 288 0.95 -4.64 19.76
CA VAL A 288 0.16 -4.23 20.93
C VAL A 288 -0.95 -3.30 20.47
N MET A 289 -2.19 -3.80 20.50
CA MET A 289 -3.39 -3.02 20.24
C MET A 289 -3.97 -2.49 21.56
N LEU A 290 -4.04 -1.17 21.70
CA LEU A 290 -4.68 -0.50 22.83
C LEU A 290 -5.97 0.17 22.39
N ASN A 291 -7.08 -0.20 23.00
CA ASN A 291 -8.36 0.47 22.79
C ASN A 291 -8.44 1.69 23.72
N LYS A 292 -8.40 2.88 23.14
CA LYS A 292 -8.39 4.17 23.87
C LYS A 292 -9.71 4.49 24.55
N GLN A 293 -10.80 3.90 24.08
CA GLN A 293 -12.14 4.16 24.64
C GLN A 293 -12.44 3.27 25.84
N THR A 294 -11.90 2.05 25.85
CA THR A 294 -12.19 1.05 26.90
C THR A 294 -11.03 0.79 27.84
N GLY A 295 -9.81 1.21 27.50
CA GLY A 295 -8.60 0.91 28.24
C GLY A 295 -8.14 -0.56 28.16
N LYS A 296 -8.81 -1.37 27.32
CA LYS A 296 -8.45 -2.78 27.08
C LYS A 296 -7.33 -2.88 26.05
N SER A 297 -6.51 -3.91 26.16
CA SER A 297 -5.46 -4.16 25.18
C SER A 297 -5.37 -5.62 24.77
N THR A 298 -4.74 -5.86 23.63
CA THR A 298 -4.35 -7.21 23.21
C THR A 298 -2.93 -7.15 22.67
N GLU A 299 -2.09 -7.99 23.21
CA GLU A 299 -0.73 -8.21 22.71
C GLU A 299 -0.69 -9.52 21.91
N LEU A 300 -0.11 -9.46 20.71
CA LEU A 300 0.26 -10.62 19.91
C LEU A 300 1.78 -10.71 19.91
N LYS A 301 2.30 -11.88 20.23
CA LYS A 301 3.73 -12.21 20.11
C LYS A 301 3.89 -13.43 19.23
N TRP A 302 4.82 -13.37 18.30
CA TRP A 302 5.19 -14.52 17.47
C TRP A 302 6.59 -14.98 17.83
N ASP A 303 6.74 -16.29 17.87
CA ASP A 303 8.06 -16.92 17.89
C ASP A 303 8.75 -16.73 16.52
N GLU A 304 9.76 -17.51 16.23
CA GLU A 304 10.47 -17.43 14.97
C GLU A 304 9.58 -17.88 13.80
N TYR A 305 9.56 -17.09 12.72
CA TYR A 305 8.83 -17.44 11.51
C TYR A 305 9.63 -18.48 10.71
N LYS A 306 8.91 -19.49 10.23
CA LYS A 306 9.39 -20.40 9.17
C LYS A 306 8.90 -19.87 7.85
N VAL A 307 9.77 -19.14 7.17
CA VAL A 307 9.50 -18.59 5.83
C VAL A 307 9.78 -19.67 4.79
N GLN A 308 8.97 -19.70 3.70
CA GLN A 308 9.03 -20.74 2.67
C GLN A 308 8.85 -22.15 3.25
N SER A 309 7.82 -22.28 4.11
CA SER A 309 7.49 -23.51 4.81
C SER A 309 6.82 -24.56 3.91
N GLY A 310 6.51 -24.22 2.65
CA GLY A 310 5.93 -25.10 1.65
C GLY A 310 4.42 -25.22 1.73
N LEU A 311 3.74 -24.21 2.26
CA LEU A 311 2.27 -24.13 2.26
C LEU A 311 1.75 -24.05 0.82
N LYS A 312 0.57 -24.63 0.61
CA LYS A 312 -0.06 -24.68 -0.71
C LYS A 312 -1.45 -24.06 -0.65
N MET A 313 -1.89 -23.51 -1.78
CA MET A 313 -3.25 -23.00 -1.95
C MET A 313 -4.34 -23.96 -1.43
N SER A 314 -4.14 -25.27 -1.65
CA SER A 314 -5.06 -26.29 -1.17
C SER A 314 -5.18 -26.39 0.35
N ASP A 315 -4.23 -25.84 1.12
CA ASP A 315 -4.29 -25.86 2.59
C ASP A 315 -5.26 -24.79 3.10
N PHE A 316 -5.51 -23.75 2.31
CA PHE A 316 -6.42 -22.65 2.62
C PHE A 316 -7.87 -22.90 2.14
N ASP A 317 -8.30 -24.17 2.06
CA ASP A 317 -9.69 -24.53 1.76
C ASP A 317 -10.53 -24.51 3.05
N PRO A 318 -11.64 -23.74 3.10
CA PRO A 318 -12.53 -23.71 4.28
C PRO A 318 -13.01 -25.10 4.74
N LYS A 319 -13.12 -26.05 3.81
CA LYS A 319 -13.52 -27.44 4.13
C LYS A 319 -12.46 -28.21 4.92
N LYS A 320 -11.20 -27.77 4.85
CA LYS A 320 -10.08 -28.40 5.58
C LYS A 320 -9.91 -27.86 7.00
N LEU A 321 -10.47 -26.69 7.34
CA LEU A 321 -10.36 -26.10 8.68
C LEU A 321 -10.67 -27.09 9.82
N PRO A 322 -11.73 -27.90 9.78
CA PRO A 322 -12.02 -28.85 10.85
C PRO A 322 -10.96 -29.95 11.04
N LYS A 323 -10.19 -30.25 9.97
CA LYS A 323 -9.11 -31.23 10.03
C LYS A 323 -7.82 -30.60 10.55
N MET A 324 -7.53 -29.39 10.13
CA MET A 324 -6.32 -28.66 10.55
C MET A 324 -6.39 -28.20 12.02
N ALA A 325 -7.60 -27.97 12.53
CA ALA A 325 -7.88 -27.53 13.89
C ALA A 325 -7.86 -28.66 14.93
N LYS A 326 -7.56 -29.90 14.56
CA LYS A 326 -7.43 -31.07 15.45
C LYS A 326 -6.01 -31.19 16.01
#